data_9e0014a00a4f222cbe81fe19c5762577
#
_entry.id   9e0014a00a4f222cbe81fe19c5762577
#
_cell.length_a   1.000
_cell.length_b   1.000
_cell.length_c   1.000
_cell.angle_alpha   90.00
_cell.angle_beta   90.00
_cell.angle_gamma   90.00
#
_symmetry.space_group_name_H-M   'P 1'
#
loop_
_entity.id
_entity.type
_entity.pdbx_description
1 polymer ?
#
loop_
_entity_poly.entity_id
_entity_poly.type
_entity_poly.pdbx_seq_one_letter_code
_entity_poly.pdbx_strand_id
1 'polypeptide(L)'
;MRREAKWVILLVAITLLASLVGCQPKQQAAGPVTIRVFGMDQAAMTPEEMKAIADEFMQKNPDIKVELEFAAYDAMHDKIVTAMASTPPSYDVFAVDDPWYAEFAKAGYLADVTDRITDKMKSDVFKTAWDVVSVDGKVYGLPWLLDQKYFFYNKQILQQAGFNEPPKTWEELIEQSKVIKEKGLVEYPIVWSWAQAEAVICDWVTLLYANGGTFLDKDGKPAFNNETGVETLTWMLQTIEDGYTNPASVSYLEEDVRNVFSQGKAAFALNWNYMFDLANFNQDESQITGQVGVALIPVFKKGAEMGIASSSINGSMGYSVAAKSPNVEAGWKFIEYLTSEDVQLRYSAHMLPMWQTLFEGDNLKKLESAGPAAAVMATMFSEQFPYANVRPRAAFYPEGSKALQLAIQLALTKQKTPQEALDEAAAKWLELMK
;
A
#
# COMPACT_ATOMS: atom_id res chain seq x y z
N MET A 1 -28.76 -83.09 27.88
CA MET A 1 -28.09 -82.42 26.72
C MET A 1 -28.73 -81.13 26.23
N ARG A 2 -29.96 -80.74 26.49
CA ARG A 2 -30.57 -79.46 26.00
C ARG A 2 -30.42 -78.24 26.95
N ARG A 3 -29.91 -78.39 28.16
CA ARG A 3 -29.74 -77.32 29.13
C ARG A 3 -28.35 -76.67 29.07
N GLU A 4 -27.36 -77.46 28.75
CA GLU A 4 -25.95 -77.00 28.66
C GLU A 4 -25.68 -76.09 27.44
N ALA A 5 -26.36 -76.41 26.33
CA ALA A 5 -26.24 -75.66 25.09
C ALA A 5 -26.76 -74.16 25.17
N LYS A 6 -27.72 -73.91 26.10
CA LYS A 6 -28.28 -72.58 26.30
C LYS A 6 -27.34 -71.67 27.04
N TRP A 7 -26.51 -72.20 27.93
CA TRP A 7 -25.51 -71.38 28.70
C TRP A 7 -24.29 -71.06 27.86
N VAL A 8 -23.87 -71.95 26.97
CA VAL A 8 -22.75 -71.64 26.06
C VAL A 8 -23.13 -70.58 25.04
N ILE A 9 -24.37 -70.56 24.52
CA ILE A 9 -24.86 -69.57 23.60
C ILE A 9 -25.01 -68.22 24.30
N LEU A 10 -25.38 -68.16 25.59
CA LEU A 10 -25.50 -66.92 26.32
C LEU A 10 -24.13 -66.32 26.68
N LEU A 11 -23.11 -67.14 26.99
CA LEU A 11 -21.73 -66.69 27.24
C LEU A 11 -21.04 -66.18 25.96
N VAL A 12 -21.29 -66.77 24.79
CA VAL A 12 -20.77 -66.34 23.53
C VAL A 12 -21.44 -65.02 23.08
N ALA A 13 -22.73 -64.82 23.36
CA ALA A 13 -23.44 -63.58 23.07
C ALA A 13 -22.98 -62.41 23.95
N ILE A 14 -22.63 -62.64 25.22
CA ILE A 14 -22.12 -61.62 26.12
C ILE A 14 -20.66 -61.24 25.79
N THR A 15 -19.84 -62.18 25.31
CA THR A 15 -18.48 -61.86 24.83
C THR A 15 -18.45 -61.13 23.52
N LEU A 16 -19.43 -61.35 22.63
CA LEU A 16 -19.58 -60.60 21.35
C LEU A 16 -20.13 -59.18 21.58
N LEU A 17 -20.93 -58.91 22.60
CA LEU A 17 -21.38 -57.56 22.98
C LEU A 17 -20.29 -56.75 23.72
N ALA A 18 -19.38 -57.39 24.41
CA ALA A 18 -18.27 -56.71 25.08
C ALA A 18 -17.16 -56.29 24.11
N SER A 19 -17.06 -56.85 22.93
CA SER A 19 -16.10 -56.45 21.90
C SER A 19 -16.57 -55.31 21.00
N LEU A 20 -17.85 -54.86 21.10
CA LEU A 20 -18.41 -53.73 20.33
C LEU A 20 -18.31 -52.39 21.10
N VAL A 21 -17.90 -52.35 22.35
CA VAL A 21 -17.76 -51.13 23.15
C VAL A 21 -16.33 -50.58 23.15
N GLY A 22 -15.38 -51.21 22.48
CA GLY A 22 -13.96 -50.90 22.52
C GLY A 22 -13.34 -50.15 21.35
N CYS A 23 -14.09 -49.77 20.31
CA CYS A 23 -13.60 -48.97 19.19
C CYS A 23 -14.42 -47.68 19.05
N GLN A 24 -14.32 -46.75 20.00
CA GLN A 24 -14.43 -45.34 19.63
C GLN A 24 -13.19 -45.05 18.77
N PRO A 25 -13.33 -44.61 17.51
CA PRO A 25 -12.20 -44.10 16.78
C PRO A 25 -11.66 -42.99 17.66
N LYS A 26 -10.42 -43.07 18.15
CA LYS A 26 -9.69 -41.91 18.64
C LYS A 26 -9.82 -40.90 17.50
N GLN A 27 -10.59 -39.85 17.75
CA GLN A 27 -10.60 -38.68 16.89
C GLN A 27 -9.13 -38.26 16.85
N GLN A 28 -8.46 -38.64 15.76
CA GLN A 28 -7.10 -38.18 15.50
C GLN A 28 -7.22 -36.68 15.53
N ALA A 29 -6.57 -36.04 16.49
CA ALA A 29 -6.54 -34.59 16.55
C ALA A 29 -6.13 -34.13 15.16
N ALA A 30 -7.01 -33.44 14.48
CA ALA A 30 -6.70 -32.85 13.19
C ALA A 30 -5.42 -32.03 13.41
N GLY A 31 -4.39 -32.28 12.60
CA GLY A 31 -3.16 -31.48 12.69
C GLY A 31 -3.48 -29.99 12.51
N PRO A 32 -2.53 -29.12 12.78
CA PRO A 32 -2.78 -27.67 12.66
C PRO A 32 -3.30 -27.34 11.25
N VAL A 33 -4.27 -26.43 11.20
CA VAL A 33 -4.77 -25.87 9.94
C VAL A 33 -3.66 -25.01 9.34
N THR A 34 -3.29 -25.26 8.09
CA THR A 34 -2.31 -24.42 7.41
C THR A 34 -3.03 -23.37 6.56
N ILE A 35 -2.71 -22.08 6.78
CA ILE A 35 -3.12 -20.99 5.92
C ILE A 35 -1.94 -20.49 5.10
N ARG A 36 -2.19 -20.17 3.83
CA ARG A 36 -1.21 -19.56 2.93
C ARG A 36 -1.52 -18.09 2.77
N VAL A 37 -0.55 -17.27 3.14
CA VAL A 37 -0.66 -15.80 3.16
C VAL A 37 0.26 -15.22 2.09
N PHE A 38 -0.30 -14.41 1.22
CA PHE A 38 0.42 -13.73 0.16
C PHE A 38 0.54 -12.23 0.46
N GLY A 39 1.74 -11.71 0.45
CA GLY A 39 2.04 -10.31 0.76
C GLY A 39 2.92 -9.64 -0.29
N MET A 40 3.13 -8.34 -0.09
CA MET A 40 4.07 -7.54 -0.87
C MET A 40 5.48 -7.66 -0.28
N ASP A 41 6.47 -7.83 -1.15
CA ASP A 41 7.88 -7.63 -0.81
C ASP A 41 8.16 -6.13 -0.86
N GLN A 42 8.36 -5.52 0.31
CA GLN A 42 8.49 -4.07 0.45
C GLN A 42 9.33 -3.68 1.68
N ALA A 43 9.86 -2.46 1.66
CA ALA A 43 10.68 -1.94 2.73
C ALA A 43 9.87 -1.42 3.95
N ALA A 44 8.59 -1.09 3.78
CA ALA A 44 7.73 -0.64 4.88
C ALA A 44 7.40 -1.77 5.88
N MET A 45 7.36 -3.02 5.41
CA MET A 45 7.20 -4.23 6.20
C MET A 45 7.90 -5.37 5.44
N THR A 46 9.11 -5.67 5.84
CA THR A 46 9.94 -6.67 5.17
C THR A 46 9.40 -8.09 5.32
N PRO A 47 9.74 -9.02 4.41
CA PRO A 47 9.42 -10.45 4.58
C PRO A 47 9.87 -11.02 5.92
N GLU A 48 11.01 -10.59 6.46
CA GLU A 48 11.55 -11.00 7.74
C GLU A 48 10.67 -10.53 8.92
N GLU A 49 10.19 -9.29 8.88
CA GLU A 49 9.29 -8.73 9.89
C GLU A 49 7.92 -9.43 9.84
N MET A 50 7.36 -9.64 8.63
CA MET A 50 6.14 -10.40 8.45
C MET A 50 6.28 -11.83 8.98
N LYS A 51 7.46 -12.47 8.78
CA LYS A 51 7.74 -13.78 9.34
C LYS A 51 7.78 -13.75 10.86
N ALA A 52 8.40 -12.74 11.48
CA ALA A 52 8.42 -12.59 12.93
C ALA A 52 7.00 -12.46 13.51
N ILE A 53 6.12 -11.67 12.88
CA ILE A 53 4.71 -11.54 13.25
C ILE A 53 3.97 -12.87 13.12
N ALA A 54 4.19 -13.60 12.02
CA ALA A 54 3.56 -14.91 11.80
C ALA A 54 4.05 -15.97 12.81
N ASP A 55 5.34 -15.98 13.15
CA ASP A 55 5.91 -16.88 14.17
C ASP A 55 5.31 -16.58 15.56
N GLU A 56 5.14 -15.31 15.92
CA GLU A 56 4.49 -14.91 17.18
C GLU A 56 3.00 -15.30 17.18
N PHE A 57 2.29 -15.11 16.08
CA PHE A 57 0.91 -15.56 15.92
C PHE A 57 0.78 -17.07 16.11
N MET A 58 1.65 -17.86 15.49
CA MET A 58 1.65 -19.33 15.61
C MET A 58 1.95 -19.80 17.04
N GLN A 59 2.79 -19.10 17.80
CA GLN A 59 3.02 -19.40 19.22
C GLN A 59 1.75 -19.19 20.05
N LYS A 60 0.96 -18.17 19.73
CA LYS A 60 -0.32 -17.88 20.42
C LYS A 60 -1.47 -18.77 19.91
N ASN A 61 -1.35 -19.34 18.72
CA ASN A 61 -2.36 -20.17 18.05
C ASN A 61 -1.73 -21.46 17.49
N PRO A 62 -1.34 -22.41 18.34
CA PRO A 62 -0.59 -23.61 17.92
C PRO A 62 -1.37 -24.56 17.00
N ASP A 63 -2.68 -24.35 16.86
CA ASP A 63 -3.58 -25.03 15.95
C ASP A 63 -3.60 -24.44 14.53
N ILE A 64 -2.91 -23.33 14.30
CA ILE A 64 -2.80 -22.66 12.98
C ILE A 64 -1.33 -22.56 12.58
N LYS A 65 -1.00 -23.04 11.37
CA LYS A 65 0.29 -22.83 10.71
C LYS A 65 0.14 -21.76 9.65
N VAL A 66 1.07 -20.81 9.59
CA VAL A 66 1.13 -19.75 8.58
C VAL A 66 2.28 -20.03 7.61
N GLU A 67 2.00 -20.08 6.32
CA GLU A 67 2.99 -20.11 5.24
C GLU A 67 2.93 -18.80 4.47
N LEU A 68 4.06 -18.08 4.39
CA LEU A 68 4.15 -16.78 3.75
C LEU A 68 4.77 -16.88 2.36
N GLU A 69 4.21 -16.17 1.40
CA GLU A 69 4.79 -15.93 0.08
C GLU A 69 4.71 -14.44 -0.23
N PHE A 70 5.72 -13.91 -0.90
CA PHE A 70 5.81 -12.49 -1.25
C PHE A 70 6.12 -12.31 -2.73
N ALA A 71 5.73 -11.15 -3.25
CA ALA A 71 6.12 -10.71 -4.58
C ALA A 71 6.28 -9.18 -4.61
N ALA A 72 7.06 -8.68 -5.55
CA ALA A 72 7.08 -7.26 -5.87
C ALA A 72 5.70 -6.79 -6.34
N TYR A 73 5.36 -5.53 -6.07
CA TYR A 73 4.04 -4.94 -6.32
C TYR A 73 3.51 -5.24 -7.73
N ASP A 74 4.31 -5.04 -8.76
CA ASP A 74 3.90 -5.21 -10.16
C ASP A 74 3.45 -6.65 -10.52
N ALA A 75 3.91 -7.64 -9.76
CA ALA A 75 3.53 -9.04 -9.95
C ALA A 75 2.33 -9.47 -9.10
N MET A 76 1.94 -8.68 -8.08
CA MET A 76 0.94 -9.10 -7.10
C MET A 76 -0.44 -9.31 -7.71
N HIS A 77 -0.93 -8.34 -8.49
CA HIS A 77 -2.27 -8.40 -9.08
C HIS A 77 -2.48 -9.69 -9.86
N ASP A 78 -1.60 -9.97 -10.83
CA ASP A 78 -1.70 -11.13 -11.72
C ASP A 78 -1.53 -12.46 -10.97
N LYS A 79 -0.69 -12.50 -9.93
CA LYS A 79 -0.55 -13.67 -9.05
C LYS A 79 -1.82 -13.92 -8.24
N ILE A 80 -2.46 -12.88 -7.68
CA ILE A 80 -3.72 -13.01 -6.95
C ILE A 80 -4.83 -13.52 -7.88
N VAL A 81 -5.00 -12.91 -9.05
CA VAL A 81 -5.99 -13.33 -10.04
C VAL A 81 -5.79 -14.82 -10.42
N THR A 82 -4.55 -15.22 -10.68
CA THR A 82 -4.21 -16.60 -10.99
C THR A 82 -4.51 -17.54 -9.82
N ALA A 83 -4.17 -17.15 -8.60
CA ALA A 83 -4.41 -17.97 -7.40
C ALA A 83 -5.91 -18.16 -7.12
N MET A 84 -6.72 -17.13 -7.35
CA MET A 84 -8.18 -17.16 -7.13
C MET A 84 -8.95 -17.93 -8.20
N ALA A 85 -8.34 -18.24 -9.35
CA ALA A 85 -8.95 -19.06 -10.39
C ALA A 85 -9.10 -20.55 -9.99
N SER A 86 -8.35 -21.02 -9.01
CA SER A 86 -8.44 -22.41 -8.50
C SER A 86 -9.51 -22.57 -7.42
N THR A 87 -9.95 -23.82 -7.18
CA THR A 87 -10.87 -24.16 -6.09
C THR A 87 -10.36 -25.42 -5.38
N PRO A 88 -9.90 -25.33 -4.11
CA PRO A 88 -9.74 -24.09 -3.34
C PRO A 88 -8.67 -23.16 -3.94
N PRO A 89 -8.69 -21.85 -3.58
CA PRO A 89 -7.68 -20.91 -4.03
C PRO A 89 -6.30 -21.27 -3.47
N SER A 90 -5.24 -20.84 -4.17
CA SER A 90 -3.85 -21.13 -3.75
C SER A 90 -3.43 -20.35 -2.52
N TYR A 91 -4.06 -19.19 -2.25
CA TYR A 91 -3.87 -18.41 -1.04
C TYR A 91 -5.17 -18.31 -0.25
N ASP A 92 -5.07 -18.36 1.07
CA ASP A 92 -6.19 -18.16 2.00
C ASP A 92 -6.35 -16.69 2.37
N VAL A 93 -5.23 -15.96 2.48
CA VAL A 93 -5.14 -14.55 2.87
C VAL A 93 -4.20 -13.85 1.91
N PHE A 94 -4.51 -12.62 1.53
CA PHE A 94 -3.64 -11.84 0.67
C PHE A 94 -3.79 -10.33 0.86
N ALA A 95 -2.70 -9.60 0.61
CA ALA A 95 -2.69 -8.15 0.60
C ALA A 95 -3.39 -7.62 -0.67
N VAL A 96 -4.17 -6.55 -0.52
CA VAL A 96 -4.93 -5.93 -1.61
C VAL A 96 -4.71 -4.42 -1.58
N ASP A 97 -4.29 -3.86 -2.71
CA ASP A 97 -4.19 -2.41 -2.89
C ASP A 97 -5.59 -1.79 -3.10
N ASP A 98 -5.77 -0.56 -2.62
CA ASP A 98 -7.04 0.19 -2.70
C ASP A 98 -7.77 0.08 -4.05
N PRO A 99 -7.15 0.34 -5.21
CA PRO A 99 -7.86 0.30 -6.49
C PRO A 99 -8.31 -1.10 -6.95
N TRP A 100 -7.76 -2.18 -6.36
CA TRP A 100 -8.11 -3.56 -6.75
C TRP A 100 -9.36 -4.08 -6.05
N TYR A 101 -9.78 -3.48 -4.94
CA TYR A 101 -10.94 -3.95 -4.17
C TYR A 101 -12.21 -4.04 -5.01
N ALA A 102 -12.47 -3.07 -5.89
CA ALA A 102 -13.67 -3.08 -6.75
C ALA A 102 -13.66 -4.26 -7.74
N GLU A 103 -12.53 -4.55 -8.37
CA GLU A 103 -12.37 -5.69 -9.26
C GLU A 103 -12.53 -7.01 -8.51
N PHE A 104 -11.79 -7.19 -7.41
CA PHE A 104 -11.75 -8.46 -6.69
C PHE A 104 -13.07 -8.77 -5.97
N ALA A 105 -13.77 -7.76 -5.47
CA ALA A 105 -15.12 -7.91 -4.92
C ALA A 105 -16.11 -8.35 -6.00
N LYS A 106 -16.09 -7.70 -7.18
CA LYS A 106 -16.94 -8.05 -8.32
C LYS A 106 -16.64 -9.46 -8.86
N ALA A 107 -15.36 -9.88 -8.86
CA ALA A 107 -14.95 -11.22 -9.27
C ALA A 107 -15.28 -12.30 -8.23
N GLY A 108 -15.72 -11.92 -7.01
CA GLY A 108 -16.04 -12.86 -5.92
C GLY A 108 -14.79 -13.52 -5.32
N TYR A 109 -13.65 -12.85 -5.33
CA TYR A 109 -12.41 -13.33 -4.75
C TYR A 109 -12.34 -13.09 -3.24
N LEU A 110 -12.99 -12.03 -2.75
CA LEU A 110 -12.92 -11.56 -1.37
C LEU A 110 -14.09 -12.09 -0.53
N ALA A 111 -13.82 -12.57 0.66
CA ALA A 111 -14.86 -12.89 1.65
C ALA A 111 -15.50 -11.60 2.17
N ASP A 112 -16.85 -11.57 2.22
CA ASP A 112 -17.59 -10.51 2.90
C ASP A 112 -17.40 -10.70 4.41
N VAL A 113 -16.76 -9.73 5.07
CA VAL A 113 -16.44 -9.74 6.49
C VAL A 113 -17.21 -8.67 7.26
N THR A 114 -18.21 -8.06 6.66
CA THR A 114 -18.97 -6.94 7.22
C THR A 114 -19.50 -7.24 8.64
N ASP A 115 -20.05 -8.43 8.85
CA ASP A 115 -20.61 -8.84 10.15
C ASP A 115 -19.54 -9.16 11.22
N ARG A 116 -18.24 -9.19 10.83
CA ARG A 116 -17.12 -9.41 11.74
C ARG A 116 -16.57 -8.12 12.32
N ILE A 117 -16.92 -6.98 11.74
CA ILE A 117 -16.41 -5.67 12.16
C ILE A 117 -17.13 -5.24 13.44
N THR A 118 -16.40 -5.20 14.54
CA THR A 118 -16.93 -4.81 15.85
C THR A 118 -17.20 -3.31 15.92
N ASP A 119 -18.05 -2.89 16.87
CA ASP A 119 -18.30 -1.47 17.11
C ASP A 119 -17.02 -0.73 17.54
N LYS A 120 -16.14 -1.40 18.30
CA LYS A 120 -14.82 -0.85 18.64
C LYS A 120 -13.98 -0.59 17.39
N MET A 121 -13.88 -1.55 16.46
CA MET A 121 -13.14 -1.34 15.21
C MET A 121 -13.72 -0.16 14.41
N LYS A 122 -15.05 -0.05 14.34
CA LYS A 122 -15.71 1.04 13.62
C LYS A 122 -15.40 2.42 14.22
N SER A 123 -15.30 2.51 15.55
CA SER A 123 -15.05 3.79 16.25
C SER A 123 -13.58 4.17 16.29
N ASP A 124 -12.68 3.19 16.39
CA ASP A 124 -11.29 3.41 16.75
C ASP A 124 -10.34 3.42 15.53
N VAL A 125 -10.84 3.00 14.37
CA VAL A 125 -10.10 2.99 13.10
C VAL A 125 -10.52 4.17 12.23
N PHE A 126 -9.58 4.80 11.54
CA PHE A 126 -9.89 5.90 10.61
C PHE A 126 -10.96 5.51 9.60
N LYS A 127 -11.98 6.38 9.44
CA LYS A 127 -13.03 6.15 8.43
C LYS A 127 -12.46 5.90 7.04
N THR A 128 -11.46 6.65 6.66
CA THR A 128 -10.78 6.54 5.37
C THR A 128 -10.04 5.22 5.18
N ALA A 129 -9.59 4.59 6.28
CA ALA A 129 -9.05 3.23 6.23
C ALA A 129 -10.13 2.20 5.89
N TRP A 130 -11.34 2.36 6.45
CA TRP A 130 -12.48 1.53 6.08
C TRP A 130 -12.89 1.73 4.62
N ASP A 131 -12.79 2.96 4.12
CA ASP A 131 -13.11 3.25 2.71
C ASP A 131 -12.20 2.46 1.76
N VAL A 132 -10.93 2.17 2.12
CA VAL A 132 -10.00 1.33 1.32
C VAL A 132 -10.54 -0.08 1.10
N VAL A 133 -10.98 -0.74 2.17
CA VAL A 133 -11.38 -2.15 2.15
C VAL A 133 -12.88 -2.38 1.91
N SER A 134 -13.62 -1.31 1.58
CA SER A 134 -15.08 -1.34 1.40
C SER A 134 -15.49 -1.13 -0.05
N VAL A 135 -16.45 -1.93 -0.53
CA VAL A 135 -17.05 -1.82 -1.85
C VAL A 135 -18.57 -1.99 -1.71
N ASP A 136 -19.36 -1.07 -2.25
CA ASP A 136 -20.83 -1.11 -2.25
C ASP A 136 -21.43 -1.34 -0.86
N GLY A 137 -20.88 -0.72 0.17
CA GLY A 137 -21.33 -0.81 1.56
C GLY A 137 -20.96 -2.10 2.30
N LYS A 138 -20.17 -2.97 1.69
CA LYS A 138 -19.64 -4.19 2.29
C LYS A 138 -18.14 -4.06 2.58
N VAL A 139 -17.68 -4.68 3.66
CA VAL A 139 -16.28 -4.73 4.06
C VAL A 139 -15.67 -6.06 3.63
N TYR A 140 -14.52 -6.02 2.96
CA TYR A 140 -13.86 -7.19 2.37
C TYR A 140 -12.49 -7.51 2.95
N GLY A 141 -12.07 -6.81 4.00
CA GLY A 141 -10.79 -7.06 4.67
C GLY A 141 -10.60 -6.15 5.87
N LEU A 142 -9.41 -6.17 6.44
CA LEU A 142 -8.98 -5.20 7.44
C LEU A 142 -7.94 -4.26 6.84
N PRO A 143 -8.07 -2.95 7.08
CA PRO A 143 -7.02 -2.01 6.69
C PRO A 143 -5.71 -2.42 7.37
N TRP A 144 -4.61 -2.37 6.62
CA TRP A 144 -3.32 -2.79 7.15
C TRP A 144 -2.31 -1.66 7.21
N LEU A 145 -2.24 -0.87 6.16
CA LEU A 145 -1.28 0.18 5.96
C LEU A 145 -2.03 1.45 5.58
N LEU A 146 -1.86 2.51 6.36
CA LEU A 146 -2.23 3.85 5.95
C LEU A 146 -1.02 4.53 5.37
N ASP A 147 -1.09 4.89 4.11
CA ASP A 147 0.01 5.57 3.44
C ASP A 147 -0.48 6.56 2.39
N GLN A 148 0.37 7.50 2.12
CA GLN A 148 0.24 8.50 1.07
C GLN A 148 1.62 8.98 0.66
N LYS A 149 1.74 9.62 -0.50
CA LYS A 149 2.99 10.26 -0.88
C LYS A 149 3.29 11.45 0.02
N TYR A 150 4.58 11.65 0.31
CA TYR A 150 5.14 12.77 1.06
C TYR A 150 6.26 13.43 0.28
N PHE A 151 6.47 14.71 0.54
CA PHE A 151 7.56 15.49 -0.02
C PHE A 151 8.75 15.54 0.94
N PHE A 152 9.86 14.95 0.51
CA PHE A 152 11.11 14.89 1.26
C PHE A 152 12.13 15.86 0.69
N TYR A 153 12.91 16.46 1.59
CA TYR A 153 14.00 17.35 1.18
C TYR A 153 15.24 17.17 2.06
N ASN A 154 16.41 17.41 1.47
CA ASN A 154 17.68 17.38 2.18
C ASN A 154 17.96 18.76 2.78
N LYS A 155 17.84 18.86 4.12
CA LYS A 155 18.04 20.10 4.87
C LYS A 155 19.43 20.72 4.66
N GLN A 156 20.47 19.89 4.59
CA GLN A 156 21.83 20.34 4.40
C GLN A 156 22.05 20.97 3.02
N ILE A 157 21.54 20.33 1.97
CA ILE A 157 21.64 20.87 0.60
C ILE A 157 20.88 22.19 0.49
N LEU A 158 19.65 22.29 1.04
CA LEU A 158 18.89 23.53 1.06
C LEU A 158 19.66 24.66 1.76
N GLN A 159 20.19 24.39 2.94
CA GLN A 159 20.96 25.38 3.71
C GLN A 159 22.23 25.84 2.94
N GLN A 160 22.96 24.92 2.32
CA GLN A 160 24.13 25.23 1.49
C GLN A 160 23.73 26.05 0.24
N ALA A 161 22.55 25.80 -0.29
CA ALA A 161 21.99 26.60 -1.38
C ALA A 161 21.56 28.00 -0.93
N GLY A 162 21.36 28.24 0.37
CA GLY A 162 20.96 29.51 0.96
C GLY A 162 19.46 29.61 1.22
N PHE A 163 18.75 28.48 1.24
CA PHE A 163 17.33 28.43 1.55
C PHE A 163 17.10 27.92 2.99
N ASN A 164 16.18 28.57 3.71
CA ASN A 164 15.80 28.19 5.08
C ASN A 164 14.55 27.30 5.12
N GLU A 165 13.75 27.29 4.06
CA GLU A 165 12.46 26.60 3.96
C GLU A 165 12.41 25.75 2.69
N PRO A 166 11.71 24.61 2.71
CA PRO A 166 11.42 23.86 1.50
C PRO A 166 10.46 24.64 0.59
N PRO A 167 10.41 24.31 -0.71
CA PRO A 167 9.52 24.99 -1.64
C PRO A 167 8.06 24.68 -1.31
N LYS A 168 7.18 25.68 -1.47
CA LYS A 168 5.72 25.56 -1.30
C LYS A 168 4.99 25.42 -2.63
N THR A 169 5.65 25.81 -3.71
CA THR A 169 5.14 25.62 -5.07
C THR A 169 6.15 24.86 -5.91
N TRP A 170 5.66 24.19 -6.97
CA TRP A 170 6.53 23.51 -7.91
C TRP A 170 7.42 24.47 -8.70
N GLU A 171 6.98 25.70 -8.88
CA GLU A 171 7.82 26.76 -9.46
C GLU A 171 8.95 27.16 -8.49
N GLU A 172 8.69 27.29 -7.18
CA GLU A 172 9.74 27.52 -6.20
C GLU A 172 10.73 26.35 -6.13
N LEU A 173 10.26 25.09 -6.31
CA LEU A 173 11.14 23.92 -6.40
C LEU A 173 12.10 24.06 -7.56
N ILE A 174 11.64 24.52 -8.73
CA ILE A 174 12.50 24.76 -9.90
C ILE A 174 13.50 25.89 -9.61
N GLU A 175 13.06 26.99 -8.99
CA GLU A 175 13.94 28.10 -8.59
C GLU A 175 15.04 27.62 -7.63
N GLN A 176 14.69 26.85 -6.59
CA GLN A 176 15.64 26.26 -5.66
C GLN A 176 16.57 25.25 -6.35
N SER A 177 16.04 24.41 -7.22
CA SER A 177 16.80 23.41 -8.01
C SER A 177 17.85 24.08 -8.90
N LYS A 178 17.51 25.20 -9.52
CA LYS A 178 18.45 25.98 -10.33
C LYS A 178 19.65 26.45 -9.49
N VAL A 179 19.41 27.03 -8.33
CA VAL A 179 20.50 27.51 -7.44
C VAL A 179 21.34 26.34 -6.93
N ILE A 180 20.71 25.21 -6.54
CA ILE A 180 21.40 24.00 -6.09
C ILE A 180 22.35 23.49 -7.18
N LYS A 181 21.87 23.42 -8.43
CA LYS A 181 22.65 22.99 -9.58
C LYS A 181 23.78 23.97 -9.95
N GLU A 182 23.50 25.28 -9.98
CA GLU A 182 24.51 26.33 -10.27
C GLU A 182 25.65 26.34 -9.24
N LYS A 183 25.36 25.99 -7.96
CA LYS A 183 26.36 25.83 -6.91
C LYS A 183 27.09 24.48 -6.96
N GLY A 184 26.70 23.57 -7.84
CA GLY A 184 27.29 22.24 -7.97
C GLY A 184 27.10 21.34 -6.74
N LEU A 185 26.03 21.55 -5.96
CA LEU A 185 25.77 20.79 -4.73
C LEU A 185 25.35 19.35 -5.06
N VAL A 186 24.52 19.16 -6.08
CA VAL A 186 24.19 17.85 -6.69
C VAL A 186 24.01 18.04 -8.21
N GLU A 187 24.16 16.94 -8.94
CA GLU A 187 24.02 16.97 -10.41
C GLU A 187 22.55 17.17 -10.82
N TYR A 188 21.66 16.40 -10.19
CA TYR A 188 20.20 16.47 -10.41
C TYR A 188 19.49 16.72 -9.08
N PRO A 189 18.93 17.93 -8.86
CA PRO A 189 18.27 18.25 -7.59
C PRO A 189 17.05 17.40 -7.25
N ILE A 190 16.36 16.83 -8.26
CA ILE A 190 15.10 16.13 -8.08
C ILE A 190 15.23 14.68 -8.56
N VAL A 191 14.62 13.76 -7.82
CA VAL A 191 14.49 12.33 -8.17
C VAL A 191 13.05 11.87 -8.00
N TRP A 192 12.55 11.07 -8.96
CA TRP A 192 11.18 10.60 -9.01
C TRP A 192 11.08 9.10 -9.32
N SER A 193 9.93 8.49 -8.98
CA SER A 193 9.58 7.10 -9.30
C SER A 193 8.73 7.04 -10.59
N TRP A 194 9.34 7.33 -11.73
CA TRP A 194 8.64 7.47 -13.02
C TRP A 194 8.83 6.29 -13.98
N ALA A 195 9.21 5.10 -13.47
CA ALA A 195 9.17 3.88 -14.27
C ALA A 195 7.74 3.61 -14.80
N GLN A 196 7.64 2.88 -15.90
CA GLN A 196 6.34 2.43 -16.45
C GLN A 196 5.70 1.41 -15.51
N ALA A 197 5.21 1.87 -14.38
CA ALA A 197 4.61 1.13 -13.27
C ALA A 197 3.54 2.00 -12.59
N GLU A 198 2.86 1.46 -11.57
CA GLU A 198 1.88 2.24 -10.78
C GLU A 198 2.53 3.44 -10.07
N ALA A 199 3.82 3.36 -9.80
CA ALA A 199 4.61 4.44 -9.19
C ALA A 199 4.48 5.76 -9.94
N VAL A 200 4.60 5.76 -11.29
CA VAL A 200 4.44 6.99 -12.10
C VAL A 200 3.02 7.53 -12.05
N ILE A 201 2.00 6.65 -11.92
CA ILE A 201 0.61 7.10 -11.78
C ILE A 201 0.43 7.83 -10.46
N CYS A 202 0.99 7.32 -9.37
CA CYS A 202 0.91 7.95 -8.06
C CYS A 202 1.56 9.35 -8.05
N ASP A 203 2.75 9.48 -8.63
CA ASP A 203 3.44 10.76 -8.72
C ASP A 203 2.69 11.73 -9.64
N TRP A 204 2.27 11.26 -10.83
CA TRP A 204 1.58 12.11 -11.80
C TRP A 204 0.21 12.58 -11.30
N VAL A 205 -0.58 11.70 -10.66
CA VAL A 205 -1.88 12.08 -10.08
C VAL A 205 -1.69 13.12 -8.98
N THR A 206 -0.67 12.96 -8.12
CA THR A 206 -0.32 13.97 -7.10
C THR A 206 -0.06 15.34 -7.74
N LEU A 207 0.72 15.38 -8.83
CA LEU A 207 1.00 16.59 -9.58
C LEU A 207 -0.23 17.14 -10.30
N LEU A 208 -1.05 16.28 -10.91
CA LEU A 208 -2.28 16.66 -11.62
C LEU A 208 -3.24 17.42 -10.70
N TYR A 209 -3.53 16.85 -9.51
CA TYR A 209 -4.42 17.50 -8.55
C TYR A 209 -3.77 18.75 -7.94
N ALA A 210 -2.45 18.77 -7.76
CA ALA A 210 -1.72 19.96 -7.32
C ALA A 210 -1.80 21.12 -8.35
N ASN A 211 -2.08 20.81 -9.63
CA ASN A 211 -2.29 21.78 -10.71
C ASN A 211 -3.77 22.16 -10.93
N GLY A 212 -4.68 21.66 -10.10
CA GLY A 212 -6.12 21.88 -10.19
C GLY A 212 -6.82 20.99 -11.24
N GLY A 213 -6.14 19.94 -11.72
CA GLY A 213 -6.75 18.92 -12.59
C GLY A 213 -7.50 17.86 -11.76
N THR A 214 -8.16 16.94 -12.49
CA THR A 214 -8.84 15.78 -11.91
C THR A 214 -8.60 14.55 -12.79
N PHE A 215 -8.59 13.37 -12.16
CA PHE A 215 -8.43 12.12 -12.92
C PHE A 215 -9.68 11.80 -13.74
N LEU A 216 -10.84 11.86 -13.12
CA LEU A 216 -12.15 11.67 -13.75
C LEU A 216 -13.01 12.92 -13.58
N ASP A 217 -13.92 13.15 -14.52
CA ASP A 217 -14.96 14.17 -14.40
C ASP A 217 -16.11 13.71 -13.48
N LYS A 218 -17.11 14.58 -13.29
CA LYS A 218 -18.30 14.30 -12.49
C LYS A 218 -19.15 13.12 -13.00
N ASP A 219 -19.01 12.78 -14.29
CA ASP A 219 -19.72 11.68 -14.95
C ASP A 219 -18.88 10.39 -14.95
N GLY A 220 -17.71 10.38 -14.26
CA GLY A 220 -16.79 9.26 -14.15
C GLY A 220 -15.94 9.00 -15.38
N LYS A 221 -15.91 9.92 -16.35
CA LYS A 221 -15.13 9.80 -17.58
C LYS A 221 -13.72 10.38 -17.37
N PRO A 222 -12.72 9.91 -18.14
CA PRO A 222 -11.38 10.50 -18.15
C PRO A 222 -11.41 12.00 -18.31
N ALA A 223 -10.77 12.73 -17.40
CA ALA A 223 -10.57 14.17 -17.45
C ALA A 223 -9.10 14.56 -17.47
N PHE A 224 -8.23 13.59 -17.40
CA PHE A 224 -6.79 13.77 -17.32
C PHE A 224 -6.11 14.18 -18.63
N ASN A 225 -6.80 14.13 -19.76
CA ASN A 225 -6.28 14.56 -21.08
C ASN A 225 -6.69 15.99 -21.45
N ASN A 226 -7.23 16.76 -20.50
CA ASN A 226 -7.51 18.17 -20.68
C ASN A 226 -6.23 19.04 -20.61
N GLU A 227 -6.38 20.35 -20.80
CA GLU A 227 -5.27 21.32 -20.76
C GLU A 227 -4.41 21.16 -19.50
N THR A 228 -5.02 21.02 -18.30
CA THR A 228 -4.28 20.87 -17.04
C THR A 228 -3.49 19.56 -16.97
N GLY A 229 -4.04 18.46 -17.47
CA GLY A 229 -3.31 17.19 -17.54
C GLY A 229 -2.11 17.28 -18.48
N VAL A 230 -2.30 17.91 -19.65
CA VAL A 230 -1.23 18.13 -20.63
C VAL A 230 -0.15 19.07 -20.07
N GLU A 231 -0.53 20.17 -19.41
CA GLU A 231 0.41 21.07 -18.71
C GLU A 231 1.24 20.31 -17.68
N THR A 232 0.59 19.45 -16.86
CA THR A 232 1.27 18.68 -15.84
C THR A 232 2.29 17.70 -16.42
N LEU A 233 1.92 16.94 -17.45
CA LEU A 233 2.84 16.00 -18.11
C LEU A 233 3.96 16.73 -18.85
N THR A 234 3.66 17.89 -19.44
CA THR A 234 4.66 18.77 -20.08
C THR A 234 5.67 19.29 -19.05
N TRP A 235 5.20 19.70 -17.87
CA TRP A 235 6.09 20.13 -16.79
C TRP A 235 7.03 18.99 -16.34
N MET A 236 6.54 17.75 -16.18
CA MET A 236 7.37 16.59 -15.85
C MET A 236 8.49 16.42 -16.88
N LEU A 237 8.14 16.41 -18.18
CA LEU A 237 9.11 16.32 -19.28
C LEU A 237 10.13 17.47 -19.25
N GLN A 238 9.66 18.71 -19.04
CA GLN A 238 10.50 19.89 -19.01
C GLN A 238 11.54 19.85 -17.91
N THR A 239 11.20 19.32 -16.72
CA THR A 239 12.16 19.20 -15.61
C THR A 239 13.32 18.24 -15.92
N ILE A 240 13.07 17.23 -16.77
CA ILE A 240 14.13 16.33 -17.30
C ILE A 240 14.99 17.08 -18.30
N GLU A 241 14.36 17.78 -19.25
CA GLU A 241 15.07 18.52 -20.32
C GLU A 241 15.95 19.62 -19.78
N ASP A 242 15.49 20.36 -18.77
CA ASP A 242 16.26 21.40 -18.07
C ASP A 242 17.35 20.82 -17.15
N GLY A 243 17.34 19.49 -16.96
CA GLY A 243 18.31 18.77 -16.14
C GLY A 243 18.15 19.03 -14.66
N TYR A 244 16.95 19.35 -14.17
CA TYR A 244 16.64 19.40 -12.73
C TYR A 244 16.25 18.04 -12.19
N THR A 245 15.51 17.27 -12.97
CA THR A 245 15.17 15.88 -12.68
C THR A 245 16.25 14.93 -13.18
N ASN A 246 16.65 13.97 -12.34
CA ASN A 246 17.53 12.89 -12.76
C ASN A 246 16.88 12.12 -13.94
N PRO A 247 17.51 12.07 -15.12
CA PRO A 247 16.90 11.43 -16.29
C PRO A 247 16.64 9.92 -16.09
N ALA A 248 17.37 9.26 -15.20
CA ALA A 248 17.11 7.86 -14.85
C ALA A 248 15.79 7.67 -14.10
N SER A 249 15.15 8.73 -13.59
CA SER A 249 13.82 8.67 -12.95
C SER A 249 12.77 7.97 -13.80
N VAL A 250 12.88 8.02 -15.13
CA VAL A 250 11.96 7.30 -16.05
C VAL A 250 12.05 5.76 -15.98
N SER A 251 13.04 5.25 -15.25
CA SER A 251 13.23 3.81 -14.97
C SER A 251 13.26 3.48 -13.50
N TYR A 252 13.10 4.47 -12.60
CA TYR A 252 13.18 4.27 -11.17
C TYR A 252 11.81 3.94 -10.58
N LEU A 253 11.81 3.00 -9.64
CA LEU A 253 10.75 2.75 -8.67
C LEU A 253 11.07 3.48 -7.35
N GLU A 254 10.20 3.35 -6.37
CA GLU A 254 10.30 4.05 -5.09
C GLU A 254 11.58 3.73 -4.31
N GLU A 255 12.06 2.47 -4.39
CA GLU A 255 13.32 2.07 -3.75
C GLU A 255 14.55 2.70 -4.42
N ASP A 256 14.53 2.88 -5.74
CA ASP A 256 15.60 3.59 -6.45
C ASP A 256 15.65 5.06 -6.03
N VAL A 257 14.47 5.69 -5.90
CA VAL A 257 14.33 7.06 -5.37
C VAL A 257 14.91 7.15 -3.96
N ARG A 258 14.51 6.24 -3.06
CA ARG A 258 15.03 6.18 -1.70
C ARG A 258 16.56 6.04 -1.70
N ASN A 259 17.10 5.15 -2.51
CA ASN A 259 18.53 4.92 -2.60
C ASN A 259 19.29 6.16 -3.09
N VAL A 260 18.84 6.81 -4.15
CA VAL A 260 19.46 8.05 -4.68
C VAL A 260 19.40 9.16 -3.65
N PHE A 261 18.26 9.35 -2.99
CA PHE A 261 18.06 10.38 -1.99
C PHE A 261 18.90 10.12 -0.73
N SER A 262 18.90 8.89 -0.20
CA SER A 262 19.68 8.48 0.98
C SER A 262 21.19 8.58 0.77
N GLN A 263 21.65 8.51 -0.51
CA GLN A 263 23.05 8.77 -0.87
C GLN A 263 23.40 10.26 -0.95
N GLY A 264 22.46 11.17 -0.67
CA GLY A 264 22.65 12.63 -0.77
C GLY A 264 22.83 13.13 -2.21
N LYS A 265 22.37 12.37 -3.21
CA LYS A 265 22.50 12.70 -4.63
C LYS A 265 21.35 13.49 -5.20
N ALA A 266 20.32 13.75 -4.39
CA ALA A 266 19.17 14.61 -4.71
C ALA A 266 18.82 15.49 -3.50
N ALA A 267 18.28 16.66 -3.80
CA ALA A 267 17.78 17.61 -2.79
C ALA A 267 16.32 17.35 -2.45
N PHE A 268 15.55 16.84 -3.43
CA PHE A 268 14.10 16.68 -3.33
C PHE A 268 13.67 15.31 -3.86
N ALA A 269 12.70 14.70 -3.19
CA ALA A 269 12.08 13.45 -3.59
C ALA A 269 10.60 13.39 -3.17
N LEU A 270 9.78 12.65 -3.93
CA LEU A 270 8.44 12.25 -3.57
C LEU A 270 8.43 10.74 -3.30
N ASN A 271 7.97 10.31 -2.13
CA ASN A 271 7.96 8.89 -1.77
C ASN A 271 6.95 8.61 -0.65
N TRP A 272 6.86 7.35 -0.22
CA TRP A 272 6.00 6.88 0.86
C TRP A 272 6.64 7.13 2.24
N ASN A 273 5.85 6.97 3.30
CA ASN A 273 6.25 7.29 4.67
C ASN A 273 7.51 6.56 5.17
N TYR A 274 7.69 5.29 4.80
CA TYR A 274 8.84 4.47 5.22
C TYR A 274 10.20 5.09 4.89
N MET A 275 10.25 5.88 3.81
CA MET A 275 11.48 6.55 3.38
C MET A 275 12.04 7.48 4.46
N PHE A 276 11.18 8.09 5.30
CA PHE A 276 11.65 9.01 6.34
C PHE A 276 12.56 8.30 7.35
N ASP A 277 12.12 7.13 7.85
CA ASP A 277 12.93 6.36 8.81
C ASP A 277 14.23 5.87 8.18
N LEU A 278 14.13 5.21 7.02
CA LEU A 278 15.30 4.63 6.34
C LEU A 278 16.32 5.68 5.90
N ALA A 279 15.87 6.82 5.38
CA ALA A 279 16.78 7.87 4.94
C ALA A 279 17.34 8.72 6.09
N ASN A 280 16.56 8.92 7.18
CA ASN A 280 16.95 9.84 8.24
C ASN A 280 17.62 9.18 9.45
N PHE A 281 17.36 7.88 9.69
CA PHE A 281 17.81 7.18 10.89
C PHE A 281 18.64 5.92 10.63
N ASN A 282 18.52 5.28 9.47
CA ASN A 282 19.30 4.09 9.14
C ASN A 282 20.72 4.46 8.70
N GLN A 283 21.68 4.36 9.63
CA GLN A 283 23.10 4.70 9.38
C GLN A 283 23.82 3.71 8.45
N ASP A 284 23.30 2.52 8.29
CA ASP A 284 23.92 1.49 7.43
C ASP A 284 23.60 1.74 5.95
N GLU A 285 22.47 2.40 5.65
CA GLU A 285 22.00 2.63 4.28
C GLU A 285 22.02 4.10 3.85
N SER A 286 22.02 5.04 4.79
CA SER A 286 21.91 6.48 4.50
C SER A 286 23.15 7.27 4.83
N GLN A 287 23.57 8.13 3.88
CA GLN A 287 24.65 9.12 4.04
C GLN A 287 24.14 10.47 4.60
N ILE A 288 22.80 10.62 4.74
CA ILE A 288 22.15 11.89 5.10
C ILE A 288 21.33 11.77 6.39
N THR A 289 21.71 10.86 7.28
CA THR A 289 21.05 10.69 8.57
C THR A 289 20.99 12.01 9.35
N GLY A 290 19.82 12.32 9.92
CA GLY A 290 19.56 13.58 10.61
C GLY A 290 19.31 14.79 9.68
N GLN A 291 19.48 14.63 8.36
CA GLN A 291 19.37 15.72 7.38
C GLN A 291 18.08 15.70 6.56
N VAL A 292 17.23 14.71 6.76
CA VAL A 292 15.96 14.61 6.03
C VAL A 292 14.91 15.51 6.67
N GLY A 293 14.26 16.33 5.85
CA GLY A 293 13.04 17.05 6.18
C GLY A 293 11.87 16.47 5.42
N VAL A 294 10.67 16.59 5.99
CA VAL A 294 9.40 16.28 5.33
C VAL A 294 8.51 17.51 5.44
N ALA A 295 7.77 17.79 4.37
CA ALA A 295 6.88 18.94 4.28
C ALA A 295 5.62 18.61 3.52
N LEU A 296 4.60 19.46 3.57
CA LEU A 296 3.46 19.38 2.67
C LEU A 296 3.94 19.37 1.22
N ILE A 297 3.33 18.53 0.42
CA ILE A 297 3.64 18.44 -1.02
C ILE A 297 3.31 19.79 -1.67
N PRO A 298 4.26 20.36 -2.43
CA PRO A 298 4.04 21.63 -3.12
C PRO A 298 2.86 21.56 -4.10
N VAL A 299 2.29 22.72 -4.41
CA VAL A 299 1.27 22.85 -5.46
C VAL A 299 1.81 23.73 -6.58
N PHE A 300 1.21 23.70 -7.76
CA PHE A 300 1.48 24.69 -8.80
C PHE A 300 0.90 26.06 -8.39
N LYS A 301 1.52 27.16 -8.82
CA LYS A 301 0.96 28.52 -8.57
C LYS A 301 -0.49 28.62 -9.01
N LYS A 302 -0.83 28.03 -10.17
CA LYS A 302 -2.21 27.91 -10.66
C LYS A 302 -3.13 27.21 -9.63
N GLY A 303 -2.69 26.08 -9.07
CA GLY A 303 -3.44 25.36 -8.04
C GLY A 303 -3.59 26.19 -6.76
N ALA A 304 -2.54 26.88 -6.31
CA ALA A 304 -2.59 27.77 -5.15
C ALA A 304 -3.60 28.92 -5.35
N GLU A 305 -3.66 29.52 -6.53
CA GLU A 305 -4.65 30.53 -6.90
C GLU A 305 -6.08 29.99 -6.89
N MET A 306 -6.27 28.69 -7.09
CA MET A 306 -7.57 28.00 -6.95
C MET A 306 -7.88 27.61 -5.50
N GLY A 307 -6.99 27.91 -4.54
CA GLY A 307 -7.16 27.59 -3.12
C GLY A 307 -6.70 26.19 -2.72
N ILE A 308 -5.95 25.49 -3.58
CA ILE A 308 -5.37 24.18 -3.25
C ILE A 308 -4.14 24.41 -2.37
N ALA A 309 -4.15 23.87 -1.15
CA ALA A 309 -3.08 24.04 -0.20
C ALA A 309 -1.98 22.96 -0.29
N SER A 310 -2.35 21.75 -0.70
CA SER A 310 -1.45 20.62 -0.98
C SER A 310 -2.17 19.56 -1.81
N SER A 311 -1.47 18.52 -2.23
CA SER A 311 -2.02 17.34 -2.90
C SER A 311 -1.19 16.12 -2.54
N SER A 312 -1.81 14.96 -2.51
CA SER A 312 -1.15 13.67 -2.36
C SER A 312 -2.01 12.60 -3.02
N ILE A 313 -1.50 11.36 -3.04
CA ILE A 313 -2.22 10.16 -3.45
C ILE A 313 -2.27 9.16 -2.30
N ASN A 314 -3.43 8.55 -2.07
CA ASN A 314 -3.59 7.46 -1.13
C ASN A 314 -2.97 6.17 -1.69
N GLY A 315 -2.05 5.56 -0.94
CA GLY A 315 -1.40 4.29 -1.21
C GLY A 315 -1.76 3.20 -0.20
N SER A 316 -2.84 3.41 0.58
CA SER A 316 -3.24 2.47 1.63
C SER A 316 -3.65 1.11 1.08
N MET A 317 -3.38 0.08 1.87
CA MET A 317 -3.66 -1.33 1.53
C MET A 317 -4.41 -2.01 2.68
N GLY A 318 -5.03 -3.14 2.38
CA GLY A 318 -5.62 -4.03 3.38
C GLY A 318 -5.22 -5.49 3.18
N TYR A 319 -5.53 -6.33 4.16
CA TYR A 319 -5.49 -7.78 4.03
C TYR A 319 -6.88 -8.36 3.99
N SER A 320 -7.09 -9.30 3.06
CA SER A 320 -8.38 -9.94 2.81
C SER A 320 -8.27 -11.46 2.88
N VAL A 321 -9.38 -12.11 3.20
CA VAL A 321 -9.52 -13.55 3.15
C VAL A 321 -10.17 -13.95 1.83
N ALA A 322 -9.66 -14.99 1.18
CA ALA A 322 -10.24 -15.52 -0.05
C ALA A 322 -11.64 -16.09 0.20
N ALA A 323 -12.63 -15.69 -0.60
CA ALA A 323 -14.04 -16.10 -0.43
C ALA A 323 -14.25 -17.62 -0.49
N LYS A 324 -13.43 -18.33 -1.27
CA LYS A 324 -13.52 -19.79 -1.45
C LYS A 324 -12.46 -20.57 -0.65
N SER A 325 -11.76 -19.90 0.29
CA SER A 325 -10.83 -20.57 1.19
C SER A 325 -11.59 -21.54 2.12
N PRO A 326 -11.09 -22.76 2.33
CA PRO A 326 -11.62 -23.66 3.36
C PRO A 326 -11.24 -23.20 4.77
N ASN A 327 -10.35 -22.21 4.91
CA ASN A 327 -9.71 -21.81 6.15
C ASN A 327 -10.10 -20.37 6.57
N VAL A 328 -11.30 -19.88 6.21
CA VAL A 328 -11.75 -18.49 6.44
C VAL A 328 -11.56 -18.05 7.89
N GLU A 329 -11.90 -18.90 8.87
CA GLU A 329 -11.78 -18.56 10.30
C GLU A 329 -10.31 -18.42 10.74
N ALA A 330 -9.43 -19.28 10.26
CA ALA A 330 -8.01 -19.19 10.57
C ALA A 330 -7.37 -17.96 9.88
N GLY A 331 -7.76 -17.69 8.63
CA GLY A 331 -7.34 -16.49 7.90
C GLY A 331 -7.80 -15.21 8.57
N TRP A 332 -9.06 -15.16 9.03
CA TRP A 332 -9.60 -14.02 9.77
C TRP A 332 -8.81 -13.75 11.06
N LYS A 333 -8.57 -14.77 11.88
CA LYS A 333 -7.76 -14.64 13.10
C LYS A 333 -6.37 -14.10 12.82
N PHE A 334 -5.76 -14.50 11.71
CA PHE A 334 -4.44 -14.01 11.34
C PHE A 334 -4.47 -12.53 10.96
N ILE A 335 -5.43 -12.08 10.13
CA ILE A 335 -5.50 -10.66 9.76
C ILE A 335 -5.90 -9.77 10.95
N GLU A 336 -6.77 -10.23 11.85
CA GLU A 336 -7.05 -9.53 13.12
C GLU A 336 -5.78 -9.35 13.97
N TYR A 337 -4.94 -10.38 14.05
CA TYR A 337 -3.68 -10.29 14.77
C TYR A 337 -2.69 -9.34 14.08
N LEU A 338 -2.49 -9.51 12.78
CA LEU A 338 -1.60 -8.70 11.96
C LEU A 338 -1.95 -7.20 12.04
N THR A 339 -3.24 -6.88 12.03
CA THR A 339 -3.74 -5.49 12.06
C THR A 339 -4.09 -4.99 13.46
N SER A 340 -3.74 -5.76 14.52
CA SER A 340 -3.99 -5.34 15.88
C SER A 340 -3.22 -4.08 16.26
N GLU A 341 -3.77 -3.31 17.19
CA GLU A 341 -3.16 -2.07 17.69
C GLU A 341 -1.70 -2.29 18.16
N ASP A 342 -1.45 -3.41 18.86
CA ASP A 342 -0.12 -3.78 19.39
C ASP A 342 0.89 -4.06 18.25
N VAL A 343 0.49 -4.84 17.23
CA VAL A 343 1.38 -5.15 16.10
C VAL A 343 1.65 -3.88 15.31
N GLN A 344 0.62 -3.11 14.95
CA GLN A 344 0.80 -1.90 14.15
C GLN A 344 1.61 -0.81 14.88
N LEU A 345 1.45 -0.69 16.21
CA LEU A 345 2.26 0.24 17.00
C LEU A 345 3.76 -0.09 16.91
N ARG A 346 4.13 -1.37 17.00
CA ARG A 346 5.54 -1.80 16.95
C ARG A 346 6.26 -1.45 15.64
N TYR A 347 5.53 -1.38 14.54
CA TYR A 347 6.06 -1.10 13.21
C TYR A 347 5.71 0.31 12.70
N SER A 348 5.21 1.19 13.58
CA SER A 348 4.74 2.53 13.20
C SER A 348 5.82 3.50 12.71
N ALA A 349 7.11 3.15 12.86
CA ALA A 349 8.20 3.92 12.26
C ALA A 349 8.22 3.85 10.72
N HIS A 350 7.83 2.69 10.17
CA HIS A 350 7.81 2.43 8.73
C HIS A 350 6.40 2.45 8.15
N MET A 351 5.39 2.11 8.97
CA MET A 351 4.03 1.89 8.55
C MET A 351 3.06 2.56 9.53
N LEU A 352 2.30 3.54 9.06
CA LEU A 352 1.35 4.22 9.92
C LEU A 352 0.16 3.32 10.26
N PRO A 353 -0.21 3.26 11.56
CA PRO A 353 -1.30 2.40 12.01
C PRO A 353 -2.67 2.93 11.57
N MET A 354 -3.61 2.02 11.34
CA MET A 354 -5.00 2.36 11.02
C MET A 354 -5.81 2.88 12.21
N TRP A 355 -5.30 2.71 13.45
CA TRP A 355 -5.98 3.03 14.70
C TRP A 355 -5.86 4.52 15.02
N GLN A 356 -6.92 5.31 14.75
CA GLN A 356 -6.92 6.76 15.02
C GLN A 356 -6.67 7.07 16.50
N THR A 357 -7.07 6.18 17.40
CA THR A 357 -6.84 6.31 18.83
C THR A 357 -5.36 6.38 19.22
N LEU A 358 -4.44 5.87 18.37
CA LEU A 358 -2.99 6.01 18.57
C LEU A 358 -2.48 7.42 18.29
N PHE A 359 -3.24 8.23 17.54
CA PHE A 359 -2.87 9.61 17.18
C PHE A 359 -3.41 10.64 18.17
N GLU A 360 -4.06 10.22 19.27
CA GLU A 360 -4.77 11.09 20.18
C GLU A 360 -4.21 11.03 21.61
N GLY A 361 -4.12 12.20 22.28
CA GLY A 361 -3.81 12.31 23.70
C GLY A 361 -2.50 11.64 24.11
N ASP A 362 -2.55 10.87 25.20
CA ASP A 362 -1.37 10.12 25.71
C ASP A 362 -0.92 8.97 24.81
N ASN A 363 -1.75 8.51 23.87
CA ASN A 363 -1.38 7.45 22.93
C ASN A 363 -0.35 7.92 21.91
N LEU A 364 -0.33 9.22 21.57
CA LEU A 364 0.72 9.78 20.71
C LEU A 364 2.13 9.51 21.29
N LYS A 365 2.26 9.53 22.62
CA LYS A 365 3.54 9.17 23.29
C LYS A 365 3.93 7.71 23.06
N LYS A 366 2.98 6.82 22.81
CA LYS A 366 3.29 5.44 22.42
C LYS A 366 3.88 5.37 21.02
N LEU A 367 3.37 6.16 20.07
CA LEU A 367 3.98 6.31 18.74
C LEU A 367 5.40 6.84 18.84
N GLU A 368 5.63 7.87 19.68
CA GLU A 368 6.98 8.40 19.94
C GLU A 368 7.93 7.30 20.49
N SER A 369 7.42 6.38 21.31
CA SER A 369 8.22 5.27 21.85
C SER A 369 8.55 4.18 20.83
N ALA A 370 7.80 4.08 19.73
CA ALA A 370 8.06 3.13 18.65
C ALA A 370 9.24 3.55 17.74
N GLY A 371 9.69 4.81 17.89
CA GLY A 371 10.85 5.35 17.19
C GLY A 371 10.67 6.83 16.82
N PRO A 372 11.78 7.55 16.59
CA PRO A 372 11.75 8.98 16.28
C PRO A 372 11.01 9.30 14.96
N ALA A 373 11.01 8.37 14.00
CA ALA A 373 10.28 8.53 12.75
C ALA A 373 8.76 8.48 12.95
N ALA A 374 8.27 7.62 13.84
CA ALA A 374 6.84 7.41 14.05
C ALA A 374 6.09 8.69 14.44
N ALA A 375 6.65 9.47 15.38
CA ALA A 375 6.04 10.72 15.82
C ALA A 375 6.02 11.80 14.74
N VAL A 376 7.13 11.94 14.00
CA VAL A 376 7.23 12.92 12.90
C VAL A 376 6.24 12.56 11.80
N MET A 377 6.20 11.29 11.39
CA MET A 377 5.32 10.86 10.30
C MET A 377 3.84 10.85 10.71
N ALA A 378 3.51 10.59 11.99
CA ALA A 378 2.14 10.74 12.48
C ALA A 378 1.65 12.20 12.41
N THR A 379 2.52 13.16 12.75
CA THR A 379 2.23 14.58 12.60
C THR A 379 2.03 14.95 11.13
N MET A 380 2.98 14.58 10.27
CA MET A 380 2.90 14.83 8.84
C MET A 380 1.71 14.14 8.16
N PHE A 381 1.33 12.94 8.62
CA PHE A 381 0.11 12.28 8.17
C PHE A 381 -1.12 13.14 8.45
N SER A 382 -1.26 13.62 9.68
CA SER A 382 -2.41 14.46 10.06
C SER A 382 -2.49 15.76 9.25
N GLU A 383 -1.34 16.34 8.88
CA GLU A 383 -1.26 17.57 8.07
C GLU A 383 -1.51 17.31 6.57
N GLN A 384 -0.96 16.23 6.01
CA GLN A 384 -1.02 15.93 4.58
C GLN A 384 -2.27 15.16 4.17
N PHE A 385 -2.82 14.31 5.06
CA PHE A 385 -3.90 13.38 4.73
C PHE A 385 -5.20 14.06 4.25
N PRO A 386 -5.60 15.25 4.73
CA PRO A 386 -6.75 15.95 4.18
C PRO A 386 -6.67 16.25 2.67
N TYR A 387 -5.47 16.19 2.10
CA TYR A 387 -5.19 16.45 0.69
C TYR A 387 -4.89 15.18 -0.12
N ALA A 388 -5.06 14.00 0.47
CA ALA A 388 -4.85 12.72 -0.22
C ALA A 388 -6.02 12.43 -1.17
N ASN A 389 -5.70 12.32 -2.45
CA ASN A 389 -6.61 11.91 -3.49
C ASN A 389 -6.64 10.38 -3.60
N VAL A 390 -7.68 9.83 -4.19
CA VAL A 390 -7.81 8.39 -4.43
C VAL A 390 -7.67 8.08 -5.92
N ARG A 391 -7.12 6.92 -6.21
CA ARG A 391 -7.15 6.38 -7.57
C ARG A 391 -8.56 5.89 -7.89
N PRO A 392 -9.01 5.87 -9.17
CA PRO A 392 -10.33 5.38 -9.53
C PRO A 392 -10.56 3.93 -9.10
N ARG A 393 -11.67 3.67 -8.42
CA ARG A 393 -12.08 2.33 -7.97
C ARG A 393 -13.02 1.70 -8.99
N ALA A 394 -12.51 1.38 -10.16
CA ALA A 394 -13.24 0.71 -11.22
C ALA A 394 -12.69 -0.70 -11.44
N ALA A 395 -13.54 -1.67 -11.74
CA ALA A 395 -13.10 -3.05 -11.97
C ALA A 395 -12.11 -3.19 -13.14
N PHE A 396 -12.06 -2.22 -14.04
CA PHE A 396 -11.11 -2.15 -15.15
C PHE A 396 -9.86 -1.29 -14.84
N TYR A 397 -9.74 -0.78 -13.60
CA TYR A 397 -8.64 0.13 -13.25
C TYR A 397 -7.25 -0.42 -13.58
N PRO A 398 -6.91 -1.69 -13.31
CA PRO A 398 -5.57 -2.21 -13.62
C PRO A 398 -5.21 -2.11 -15.10
N GLU A 399 -6.15 -2.38 -16.00
CA GLU A 399 -5.96 -2.24 -17.45
C GLU A 399 -5.90 -0.76 -17.87
N GLY A 400 -6.75 0.07 -17.30
CA GLY A 400 -6.77 1.52 -17.51
C GLY A 400 -5.48 2.17 -17.04
N SER A 401 -4.97 1.78 -15.87
CA SER A 401 -3.70 2.25 -15.33
C SER A 401 -2.53 1.86 -16.24
N LYS A 402 -2.43 0.60 -16.68
CA LYS A 402 -1.40 0.16 -17.62
C LYS A 402 -1.38 1.01 -18.92
N ALA A 403 -2.55 1.38 -19.43
CA ALA A 403 -2.64 2.25 -20.61
C ALA A 403 -2.11 3.67 -20.34
N LEU A 404 -2.41 4.23 -19.15
CA LEU A 404 -1.93 5.55 -18.76
C LEU A 404 -0.43 5.54 -18.42
N GLN A 405 0.07 4.48 -17.77
CA GLN A 405 1.51 4.28 -17.52
C GLN A 405 2.29 4.32 -18.83
N LEU A 406 1.83 3.58 -19.85
CA LEU A 406 2.45 3.59 -21.19
C LEU A 406 2.40 4.98 -21.81
N ALA A 407 1.27 5.68 -21.72
CA ALA A 407 1.11 7.02 -22.29
C ALA A 407 2.09 8.01 -21.66
N ILE A 408 2.19 8.04 -20.32
CA ILE A 408 3.14 8.90 -19.61
C ILE A 408 4.57 8.57 -20.03
N GLN A 409 4.92 7.28 -20.09
CA GLN A 409 6.26 6.84 -20.48
C GLN A 409 6.62 7.26 -21.89
N LEU A 410 5.69 7.12 -22.86
CA LEU A 410 5.91 7.56 -24.24
C LEU A 410 6.12 9.08 -24.35
N ALA A 411 5.44 9.87 -23.51
CA ALA A 411 5.65 11.31 -23.45
C ALA A 411 7.01 11.67 -22.82
N LEU A 412 7.34 11.08 -21.65
CA LEU A 412 8.61 11.35 -20.96
C LEU A 412 9.84 10.92 -21.76
N THR A 413 9.70 9.90 -22.61
CA THR A 413 10.75 9.44 -23.55
C THR A 413 10.68 10.11 -24.91
N LYS A 414 9.83 11.13 -25.10
CA LYS A 414 9.66 11.92 -26.35
C LYS A 414 9.25 11.10 -27.57
N GLN A 415 8.60 9.97 -27.36
CA GLN A 415 8.05 9.16 -28.45
C GLN A 415 6.69 9.68 -28.91
N LYS A 416 5.98 10.41 -28.05
CA LYS A 416 4.73 11.13 -28.33
C LYS A 416 4.72 12.47 -27.63
N THR A 417 3.89 13.39 -28.11
CA THR A 417 3.58 14.61 -27.38
C THR A 417 2.71 14.25 -26.14
N PRO A 418 2.76 15.05 -25.05
CA PRO A 418 1.88 14.86 -23.91
C PRO A 418 0.39 14.78 -24.27
N GLN A 419 -0.08 15.61 -25.21
CA GLN A 419 -1.47 15.59 -25.66
C GLN A 419 -1.83 14.28 -26.36
N GLU A 420 -1.05 13.85 -27.38
CA GLU A 420 -1.30 12.60 -28.08
C GLU A 420 -1.31 11.40 -27.14
N ALA A 421 -0.35 11.34 -26.22
CA ALA A 421 -0.23 10.25 -25.26
C ALA A 421 -1.45 10.16 -24.32
N LEU A 422 -1.86 11.29 -23.74
CA LEU A 422 -3.01 11.32 -22.84
C LEU A 422 -4.35 11.09 -23.56
N ASP A 423 -4.50 11.56 -24.81
CA ASP A 423 -5.70 11.30 -25.62
C ASP A 423 -5.88 9.80 -25.94
N GLU A 424 -4.80 9.11 -26.24
CA GLU A 424 -4.83 7.65 -26.46
C GLU A 424 -5.20 6.89 -25.20
N ALA A 425 -4.62 7.27 -24.05
CA ALA A 425 -4.98 6.67 -22.77
C ALA A 425 -6.45 6.92 -22.42
N ALA A 426 -6.95 8.15 -22.63
CA ALA A 426 -8.35 8.50 -22.39
C ALA A 426 -9.30 7.71 -23.31
N ALA A 427 -8.95 7.53 -24.57
CA ALA A 427 -9.71 6.71 -25.52
C ALA A 427 -9.79 5.25 -25.04
N LYS A 428 -8.66 4.68 -24.53
CA LYS A 428 -8.63 3.32 -23.98
C LYS A 428 -9.50 3.20 -22.73
N TRP A 429 -9.47 4.18 -21.83
CA TRP A 429 -10.34 4.22 -20.65
C TRP A 429 -11.81 4.22 -21.06
N LEU A 430 -12.23 5.05 -22.03
CA LEU A 430 -13.61 5.09 -22.55
C LEU A 430 -14.02 3.77 -23.21
N GLU A 431 -13.09 3.00 -23.77
CA GLU A 431 -13.35 1.66 -24.28
C GLU A 431 -13.63 0.66 -23.15
N LEU A 432 -12.81 0.69 -22.08
CA LEU A 432 -12.95 -0.19 -20.92
C LEU A 432 -14.19 0.08 -20.07
N MET A 433 -14.76 1.28 -20.17
CA MET A 433 -16.00 1.66 -19.49
C MET A 433 -17.27 1.10 -20.15
N LYS A 434 -17.20 0.55 -21.36
CA LYS A 434 -18.35 -0.02 -22.10
C LYS A 434 -18.67 -1.43 -21.63
#